data_db5b07e2b8b9535c81b23f8d3134861c
#
_entry.id   db5b07e2b8b9535c81b23f8d3134861c
#
_cell.length_a   1.000
_cell.length_b   1.000
_cell.length_c   1.000
_cell.angle_alpha   90.00
_cell.angle_beta   90.00
_cell.angle_gamma   90.00
#
_symmetry.space_group_name_H-M   'P 1'
#
loop_
_entity.id
_entity.type
_entity.pdbx_description
1 polymer ?
#
loop_
_entity_poly.entity_id
_entity_poly.type
_entity_poly.pdbx_seq_one_letter_code
_entity_poly.pdbx_strand_id
1 'polypeptide(L)'
;MGKAGEKLKDILGIEGGYDDTIKPALNYTSASIMLGGAGYPISQFHSQYLFWVEKLSQSNIGKISLINGLWDAFNDPVMGIISDRTRSKRGRHRPYLLAAALPFSMGYFMRWFSFGISGSFSENSTAVFLWYLLAAVVYSTSYTIASIPYTSMLPSVAPTYFLRTQYKTVEYIMNSVGQVSSYLFTSLVLSNFNIKTMLSALPDPSPADRNKYMLVGIVLAVWFFWPLIHCYRHTSEPSSLGAYNEPFSMRYLMNEYKLVFSNRSFRQYFAISLFYTLSRQFYLNSNAYFMRSVAGKYEIFIAMNMVSGVAEALGTPVNYMLVKNKGKTFCGKLLGPLMIVGLLLNRTIDQNTSNTAATVILAISSVLYNFGFSGPGFVGDNIQPDVIDADELVTGRRREGVVGTFKSLFSKTVTSFASYFIGKSLDIFGYHSDMPSPADQTAKSLFGLRLNAIYMPVVCAGISLFSIFRYAMTKKDHELIRRIAAERKEKGFVENITDEEKIRIEKITGMKWDSMWIGMRGEIGAKV
;
A
#
# COMPACT_ATOMS: atom_id res chain seq x y z
N MET A 1 20.29 -28.87 -9.79
CA MET A 1 19.35 -27.88 -10.36
C MET A 1 19.38 -27.97 -11.87
N GLY A 2 18.22 -28.09 -12.55
CA GLY A 2 18.19 -28.16 -14.01
C GLY A 2 18.44 -26.77 -14.65
N LYS A 3 18.78 -26.74 -15.95
CA LYS A 3 19.04 -25.51 -16.75
C LYS A 3 18.01 -24.37 -16.55
N ALA A 4 16.78 -24.72 -16.19
CA ALA A 4 15.73 -23.72 -15.85
C ALA A 4 16.03 -22.96 -14.55
N GLY A 5 16.62 -23.60 -13.54
CA GLY A 5 16.99 -22.97 -12.28
C GLY A 5 18.19 -22.04 -12.40
N GLU A 6 19.12 -22.32 -13.29
CA GLU A 6 20.27 -21.44 -13.59
C GLU A 6 19.80 -20.20 -14.36
N LYS A 7 18.95 -20.38 -15.38
CA LYS A 7 18.34 -19.23 -16.09
C LYS A 7 17.51 -18.32 -15.18
N LEU A 8 16.80 -18.89 -14.21
CA LEU A 8 16.02 -18.12 -13.26
C LEU A 8 16.94 -17.31 -12.32
N LYS A 9 18.08 -17.85 -11.92
CA LYS A 9 19.11 -17.14 -11.15
C LYS A 9 19.65 -15.92 -11.90
N ASP A 10 20.00 -16.09 -13.17
CA ASP A 10 20.52 -15.00 -14.02
C ASP A 10 19.47 -13.89 -14.21
N ILE A 11 18.20 -14.28 -14.42
CA ILE A 11 17.09 -13.32 -14.58
C ILE A 11 16.84 -12.53 -13.27
N LEU A 12 16.96 -13.18 -12.12
CA LEU A 12 16.71 -12.58 -10.81
C LEU A 12 17.95 -11.89 -10.21
N GLY A 13 19.12 -11.98 -10.86
CA GLY A 13 20.38 -11.43 -10.36
C GLY A 13 20.80 -12.05 -9.01
N ILE A 14 20.45 -13.33 -8.75
CA ILE A 14 20.77 -14.02 -7.50
C ILE A 14 22.10 -14.74 -7.65
N GLU A 15 23.13 -14.24 -6.98
CA GLU A 15 24.43 -14.92 -6.88
C GLU A 15 24.48 -15.80 -5.62
N GLY A 16 25.17 -16.94 -5.72
CA GLY A 16 25.36 -17.88 -4.61
C GLY A 16 24.65 -19.23 -4.76
N GLY A 17 24.97 -20.16 -3.87
CA GLY A 17 24.41 -21.50 -3.82
C GLY A 17 22.96 -21.54 -3.30
N TYR A 18 22.25 -22.64 -3.60
CA TYR A 18 20.86 -22.82 -3.11
C TYR A 18 20.82 -22.85 -1.58
N ASP A 19 21.68 -23.61 -0.95
CA ASP A 19 21.69 -23.76 0.51
C ASP A 19 22.22 -22.53 1.24
N ASP A 20 23.16 -21.80 0.63
CA ASP A 20 23.84 -20.67 1.27
C ASP A 20 23.10 -19.33 1.10
N THR A 21 22.29 -19.18 0.05
CA THR A 21 21.67 -17.89 -0.29
C THR A 21 20.17 -17.99 -0.52
N ILE A 22 19.72 -18.90 -1.40
CA ILE A 22 18.31 -18.95 -1.83
C ILE A 22 17.43 -19.52 -0.71
N LYS A 23 17.83 -20.63 -0.10
CA LYS A 23 17.04 -21.29 0.96
C LYS A 23 16.90 -20.41 2.21
N PRO A 24 17.95 -19.75 2.73
CA PRO A 24 17.79 -18.78 3.81
C PRO A 24 16.88 -17.60 3.43
N ALA A 25 16.99 -17.10 2.19
CA ALA A 25 16.11 -16.05 1.70
C ALA A 25 14.64 -16.51 1.64
N LEU A 26 14.36 -17.71 1.13
CA LEU A 26 13.01 -18.29 1.11
C LEU A 26 12.46 -18.50 2.52
N ASN A 27 13.28 -18.95 3.46
CA ASN A 27 12.90 -19.14 4.85
C ASN A 27 12.47 -17.82 5.49
N TYR A 28 13.28 -16.76 5.34
CA TYR A 28 12.95 -15.43 5.84
C TYR A 28 11.72 -14.87 5.15
N THR A 29 11.69 -14.89 3.82
CA THR A 29 10.63 -14.24 3.03
C THR A 29 9.31 -15.00 3.01
N SER A 30 9.27 -16.21 3.59
CA SER A 30 7.99 -16.96 3.72
C SER A 30 6.90 -16.14 4.43
N ALA A 31 7.24 -15.35 5.44
CA ALA A 31 6.29 -14.46 6.12
C ALA A 31 5.64 -13.43 5.18
N SER A 32 6.31 -13.09 4.07
CA SER A 32 5.78 -12.16 3.08
C SER A 32 4.57 -12.69 2.32
N ILE A 33 4.35 -14.01 2.30
CA ILE A 33 3.10 -14.60 1.79
C ILE A 33 1.89 -14.07 2.58
N MET A 34 2.01 -14.00 3.91
CA MET A 34 0.97 -13.42 4.76
C MET A 34 0.91 -11.90 4.60
N LEU A 35 2.07 -11.23 4.67
CA LEU A 35 2.14 -9.76 4.65
C LEU A 35 1.59 -9.17 3.34
N GLY A 36 1.88 -9.79 2.20
CA GLY A 36 1.33 -9.39 0.90
C GLY A 36 -0.08 -9.89 0.65
N GLY A 37 -0.36 -11.14 1.03
CA GLY A 37 -1.61 -11.83 0.67
C GLY A 37 -2.81 -11.45 1.52
N ALA A 38 -2.63 -11.21 2.82
CA ALA A 38 -3.77 -11.08 3.74
C ALA A 38 -4.63 -9.85 3.49
N GLY A 39 -4.02 -8.73 3.12
CA GLY A 39 -4.74 -7.48 2.84
C GLY A 39 -5.51 -7.50 1.51
N TYR A 40 -5.12 -8.37 0.57
CA TYR A 40 -5.65 -8.30 -0.80
C TYR A 40 -7.13 -8.72 -0.90
N PRO A 41 -7.59 -9.88 -0.38
CA PRO A 41 -9.01 -10.20 -0.34
C PRO A 41 -9.84 -9.20 0.46
N ILE A 42 -9.27 -8.66 1.55
CA ILE A 42 -9.92 -7.64 2.36
C ILE A 42 -10.16 -6.37 1.52
N SER A 43 -9.17 -5.91 0.78
CA SER A 43 -9.30 -4.71 -0.06
C SER A 43 -10.31 -4.88 -1.20
N GLN A 44 -10.45 -6.10 -1.75
CA GLN A 44 -11.29 -6.37 -2.91
C GLN A 44 -12.73 -6.77 -2.55
N PHE A 45 -12.93 -7.53 -1.48
CA PHE A 45 -14.21 -8.19 -1.22
C PHE A 45 -14.85 -7.81 0.13
N HIS A 46 -14.07 -7.34 1.12
CA HIS A 46 -14.58 -7.17 2.48
C HIS A 46 -15.64 -6.06 2.60
N SER A 47 -15.45 -4.92 1.94
CA SER A 47 -16.46 -3.86 1.93
C SER A 47 -17.78 -4.32 1.30
N GLN A 48 -17.68 -5.14 0.25
CA GLN A 48 -18.84 -5.75 -0.42
C GLN A 48 -19.54 -6.75 0.51
N TYR A 49 -18.77 -7.59 1.20
CA TYR A 49 -19.28 -8.53 2.20
C TYR A 49 -20.04 -7.80 3.32
N LEU A 50 -19.45 -6.77 3.92
CA LEU A 50 -20.08 -6.01 4.99
C LEU A 50 -21.38 -5.33 4.51
N PHE A 51 -21.38 -4.80 3.29
CA PHE A 51 -22.52 -4.06 2.76
C PHE A 51 -23.65 -4.96 2.26
N TRP A 52 -23.34 -5.92 1.40
CA TRP A 52 -24.39 -6.74 0.74
C TRP A 52 -24.78 -7.99 1.54
N VAL A 53 -23.84 -8.59 2.27
CA VAL A 53 -24.09 -9.81 3.03
C VAL A 53 -24.49 -9.51 4.47
N GLU A 54 -23.75 -8.66 5.16
CA GLU A 54 -23.99 -8.30 6.56
C GLU A 54 -24.92 -7.08 6.74
N LYS A 55 -25.32 -6.45 5.63
CA LYS A 55 -26.27 -5.31 5.60
C LYS A 55 -25.83 -4.10 6.43
N LEU A 56 -24.52 -3.92 6.60
CA LEU A 56 -23.97 -2.76 7.30
C LEU A 56 -24.00 -1.53 6.39
N SER A 57 -24.41 -0.36 6.91
CA SER A 57 -24.44 0.87 6.12
C SER A 57 -23.04 1.28 5.64
N GLN A 58 -22.95 1.94 4.49
CA GLN A 58 -21.68 2.43 3.93
C GLN A 58 -20.97 3.39 4.87
N SER A 59 -21.72 4.23 5.58
CA SER A 59 -21.16 5.13 6.61
C SER A 59 -20.51 4.36 7.76
N ASN A 60 -21.12 3.27 8.23
CA ASN A 60 -20.55 2.44 9.29
C ASN A 60 -19.30 1.69 8.81
N ILE A 61 -19.28 1.20 7.58
CA ILE A 61 -18.09 0.61 6.96
C ILE A 61 -16.96 1.65 6.88
N GLY A 62 -17.27 2.87 6.45
CA GLY A 62 -16.32 3.98 6.43
C GLY A 62 -15.79 4.37 7.82
N LYS A 63 -16.66 4.36 8.85
CA LYS A 63 -16.23 4.60 10.24
C LYS A 63 -15.30 3.51 10.75
N ILE A 64 -15.58 2.23 10.47
CA ILE A 64 -14.67 1.12 10.81
C ILE A 64 -13.29 1.36 10.18
N SER A 65 -13.24 1.69 8.90
CA SER A 65 -11.98 1.98 8.19
C SER A 65 -11.25 3.18 8.81
N LEU A 66 -11.96 4.26 9.13
CA LEU A 66 -11.37 5.46 9.74
C LEU A 66 -10.79 5.18 11.13
N ILE A 67 -11.58 4.55 12.00
CA ILE A 67 -11.15 4.23 13.38
C ILE A 67 -9.95 3.27 13.34
N ASN A 68 -10.01 2.25 12.48
CA ASN A 68 -8.91 1.30 12.32
C ASN A 68 -7.64 1.98 11.80
N GLY A 69 -7.75 2.90 10.83
CA GLY A 69 -6.58 3.63 10.32
C GLY A 69 -5.96 4.58 11.33
N LEU A 70 -6.77 5.23 12.17
CA LEU A 70 -6.26 6.03 13.29
C LEU A 70 -5.60 5.15 14.36
N TRP A 71 -6.16 3.95 14.61
CA TRP A 71 -5.55 2.95 15.48
C TRP A 71 -4.18 2.50 14.95
N ASP A 72 -4.07 2.17 13.66
CA ASP A 72 -2.81 1.79 13.02
C ASP A 72 -1.77 2.91 13.10
N ALA A 73 -2.19 4.16 12.93
CA ALA A 73 -1.33 5.32 13.04
C ALA A 73 -0.65 5.45 14.43
N PHE A 74 -1.34 5.00 15.47
CA PHE A 74 -0.81 4.93 16.84
C PHE A 74 -0.05 3.62 17.10
N ASN A 75 -0.58 2.49 16.67
CA ASN A 75 -0.09 1.15 16.96
C ASN A 75 1.28 0.87 16.29
N ASP A 76 1.51 1.34 15.06
CA ASP A 76 2.75 1.09 14.33
C ASP A 76 4.01 1.66 15.05
N PRO A 77 4.05 2.95 15.44
CA PRO A 77 5.18 3.48 16.21
C PRO A 77 5.38 2.79 17.56
N VAL A 78 4.28 2.47 18.26
CA VAL A 78 4.33 1.79 19.55
C VAL A 78 4.97 0.41 19.40
N MET A 79 4.56 -0.36 18.37
CA MET A 79 5.13 -1.67 18.10
C MET A 79 6.61 -1.61 17.70
N GLY A 80 7.01 -0.60 16.93
CA GLY A 80 8.41 -0.33 16.63
C GLY A 80 9.24 -0.17 17.89
N ILE A 81 8.79 0.69 18.81
CA ILE A 81 9.47 0.92 20.10
C ILE A 81 9.55 -0.35 20.96
N ILE A 82 8.43 -1.10 21.04
CA ILE A 82 8.37 -2.32 21.83
C ILE A 82 9.37 -3.36 21.28
N SER A 83 9.36 -3.57 19.96
CA SER A 83 10.22 -4.55 19.31
C SER A 83 11.71 -4.18 19.43
N ASP A 84 12.05 -2.91 19.23
CA ASP A 84 13.44 -2.43 19.33
C ASP A 84 14.01 -2.55 20.75
N ARG A 85 13.17 -2.41 21.78
CA ARG A 85 13.56 -2.51 23.19
C ARG A 85 13.56 -3.92 23.74
N THR A 86 13.09 -4.89 22.97
CA THR A 86 12.97 -6.27 23.43
C THR A 86 14.35 -6.91 23.63
N ARG A 87 14.51 -7.56 24.78
CA ARG A 87 15.70 -8.32 25.18
C ARG A 87 15.38 -9.80 25.17
N SER A 88 15.93 -10.53 24.20
CA SER A 88 15.66 -11.97 24.08
C SER A 88 16.88 -12.72 23.57
N LYS A 89 17.07 -13.95 24.05
CA LYS A 89 18.08 -14.88 23.53
C LYS A 89 17.83 -15.25 22.07
N ARG A 90 16.56 -15.11 21.59
CA ARG A 90 16.12 -15.45 20.22
C ARG A 90 16.14 -14.26 19.26
N GLY A 91 16.80 -13.15 19.64
CA GLY A 91 16.77 -11.88 18.92
C GLY A 91 15.66 -10.95 19.43
N ARG A 92 15.64 -9.68 18.96
CA ARG A 92 14.66 -8.69 19.41
C ARG A 92 13.34 -8.75 18.61
N HIS A 93 13.38 -9.14 17.35
CA HIS A 93 12.23 -9.06 16.45
C HIS A 93 11.56 -10.40 16.18
N ARG A 94 12.36 -11.47 16.05
CA ARG A 94 11.88 -12.83 15.72
C ARG A 94 10.77 -13.37 16.63
N PRO A 95 10.76 -13.18 17.97
CA PRO A 95 9.71 -13.69 18.84
C PRO A 95 8.30 -13.19 18.52
N TYR A 96 8.20 -11.99 17.92
CA TYR A 96 6.93 -11.38 17.55
C TYR A 96 6.21 -12.10 16.39
N LEU A 97 6.96 -12.75 15.50
CA LEU A 97 6.35 -13.57 14.44
C LEU A 97 5.52 -14.72 15.03
N LEU A 98 6.04 -15.36 16.06
CA LEU A 98 5.31 -16.42 16.78
C LEU A 98 4.13 -15.84 17.58
N ALA A 99 4.35 -14.73 18.29
CA ALA A 99 3.33 -14.07 19.08
C ALA A 99 2.15 -13.57 18.22
N ALA A 100 2.43 -13.12 17.00
CA ALA A 100 1.41 -12.64 16.07
C ALA A 100 0.60 -13.75 15.40
N ALA A 101 1.18 -14.94 15.20
CA ALA A 101 0.61 -15.97 14.32
C ALA A 101 -0.83 -16.36 14.69
N LEU A 102 -1.10 -16.67 15.95
CA LEU A 102 -2.45 -17.06 16.40
C LEU A 102 -3.42 -15.88 16.46
N PRO A 103 -3.09 -14.73 17.10
CA PRO A 103 -3.97 -13.56 17.11
C PRO A 103 -4.30 -13.05 15.71
N PHE A 104 -3.34 -13.09 14.78
CA PHE A 104 -3.55 -12.72 13.40
C PHE A 104 -4.58 -13.63 12.70
N SER A 105 -4.41 -14.94 12.82
CA SER A 105 -5.33 -15.90 12.21
C SER A 105 -6.74 -15.76 12.78
N MET A 106 -6.87 -15.55 14.10
CA MET A 106 -8.16 -15.28 14.74
C MET A 106 -8.77 -13.98 14.23
N GLY A 107 -8.00 -12.88 14.22
CA GLY A 107 -8.46 -11.58 13.73
C GLY A 107 -8.86 -11.62 12.26
N TYR A 108 -8.11 -12.37 11.42
CA TYR A 108 -8.45 -12.56 10.02
C TYR A 108 -9.77 -13.31 9.85
N PHE A 109 -9.98 -14.40 10.59
CA PHE A 109 -11.24 -15.15 10.59
C PHE A 109 -12.41 -14.28 11.05
N MET A 110 -12.26 -13.52 12.14
CA MET A 110 -13.30 -12.64 12.67
C MET A 110 -13.79 -11.61 11.64
N ARG A 111 -12.97 -11.20 10.69
CA ARG A 111 -13.37 -10.27 9.63
C ARG A 111 -14.37 -10.86 8.63
N TRP A 112 -14.45 -12.17 8.54
CA TRP A 112 -15.31 -12.88 7.58
C TRP A 112 -16.47 -13.62 8.24
N PHE A 113 -16.63 -13.46 9.57
CA PHE A 113 -17.63 -14.18 10.33
C PHE A 113 -18.14 -13.38 11.53
N SER A 114 -19.45 -13.41 11.77
CA SER A 114 -20.12 -12.66 12.85
C SER A 114 -20.72 -13.53 13.95
N PHE A 115 -20.41 -14.83 14.03
CA PHE A 115 -20.98 -15.79 14.99
C PHE A 115 -22.52 -15.73 15.06
N GLY A 116 -23.20 -15.52 13.94
CA GLY A 116 -24.66 -15.42 13.89
C GLY A 116 -25.24 -14.11 14.45
N ILE A 117 -24.42 -13.16 14.91
CA ILE A 117 -24.88 -11.87 15.46
C ILE A 117 -25.78 -11.17 14.45
N SER A 118 -25.41 -11.17 13.16
CA SER A 118 -26.21 -10.56 12.10
C SER A 118 -27.53 -11.29 11.79
N GLY A 119 -27.64 -12.58 12.11
CA GLY A 119 -28.85 -13.38 11.86
C GLY A 119 -30.00 -13.09 12.84
N SER A 120 -29.65 -12.92 14.12
CA SER A 120 -30.62 -12.66 15.21
C SER A 120 -30.77 -11.18 15.54
N PHE A 121 -29.79 -10.35 15.14
CA PHE A 121 -29.70 -8.92 15.44
C PHE A 121 -29.68 -8.06 14.17
N SER A 122 -30.26 -8.53 13.07
CA SER A 122 -30.32 -7.76 11.81
C SER A 122 -30.96 -6.37 11.96
N GLU A 123 -31.73 -6.16 13.02
CA GLU A 123 -32.27 -4.86 13.41
C GLU A 123 -31.28 -4.03 14.26
N ASN A 124 -30.24 -4.64 14.85
CA ASN A 124 -29.27 -3.95 15.70
C ASN A 124 -27.93 -3.73 14.97
N SER A 125 -27.93 -2.77 14.05
CA SER A 125 -26.74 -2.38 13.28
C SER A 125 -25.54 -2.00 14.15
N THR A 126 -25.75 -1.62 15.42
CA THR A 126 -24.70 -1.26 16.37
C THR A 126 -23.88 -2.48 16.82
N ALA A 127 -24.53 -3.62 17.10
CA ALA A 127 -23.82 -4.83 17.49
C ALA A 127 -22.93 -5.36 16.35
N VAL A 128 -23.44 -5.37 15.12
CA VAL A 128 -22.69 -5.75 13.91
C VAL A 128 -21.51 -4.79 13.69
N PHE A 129 -21.74 -3.49 13.82
CA PHE A 129 -20.69 -2.47 13.72
C PHE A 129 -19.58 -2.70 14.75
N LEU A 130 -19.91 -2.90 16.02
CA LEU A 130 -18.94 -3.11 17.10
C LEU A 130 -18.14 -4.41 16.89
N TRP A 131 -18.81 -5.49 16.42
CA TRP A 131 -18.12 -6.74 16.10
C TRP A 131 -17.06 -6.55 15.02
N TYR A 132 -17.40 -5.92 13.89
CA TYR A 132 -16.45 -5.73 12.80
C TYR A 132 -15.40 -4.67 13.11
N LEU A 133 -15.70 -3.69 13.96
CA LEU A 133 -14.70 -2.77 14.50
C LEU A 133 -13.67 -3.52 15.36
N LEU A 134 -14.15 -4.39 16.28
CA LEU A 134 -13.26 -5.25 17.08
C LEU A 134 -12.42 -6.16 16.19
N ALA A 135 -13.03 -6.83 15.23
CA ALA A 135 -12.34 -7.69 14.26
C ALA A 135 -11.25 -6.92 13.47
N ALA A 136 -11.54 -5.68 13.06
CA ALA A 136 -10.59 -4.83 12.38
C ALA A 136 -9.40 -4.47 13.28
N VAL A 137 -9.64 -4.06 14.52
CA VAL A 137 -8.59 -3.70 15.49
C VAL A 137 -7.73 -4.92 15.85
N VAL A 138 -8.32 -6.09 16.11
CA VAL A 138 -7.56 -7.32 16.39
C VAL A 138 -6.70 -7.73 15.22
N TYR A 139 -7.26 -7.70 14.00
CA TYR A 139 -6.54 -8.00 12.77
C TYR A 139 -5.36 -7.04 12.56
N SER A 140 -5.59 -5.72 12.61
CA SER A 140 -4.57 -4.74 12.32
C SER A 140 -3.46 -4.72 13.37
N THR A 141 -3.82 -4.85 14.67
CA THR A 141 -2.83 -4.97 15.75
C THR A 141 -1.94 -6.18 15.56
N SER A 142 -2.53 -7.33 15.27
CA SER A 142 -1.78 -8.57 15.05
C SER A 142 -0.92 -8.51 13.78
N TYR A 143 -1.41 -7.85 12.73
CA TYR A 143 -0.65 -7.59 11.52
C TYR A 143 0.58 -6.70 11.82
N THR A 144 0.41 -5.64 12.60
CA THR A 144 1.50 -4.74 13.01
C THR A 144 2.53 -5.46 13.88
N ILE A 145 2.09 -6.34 14.82
CA ILE A 145 2.98 -7.18 15.62
C ILE A 145 3.86 -8.09 14.75
N ALA A 146 3.36 -8.54 13.60
CA ALA A 146 4.15 -9.32 12.64
C ALA A 146 5.02 -8.44 11.74
N SER A 147 4.43 -7.42 11.10
CA SER A 147 5.02 -6.67 9.98
C SER A 147 6.17 -5.77 10.39
N ILE A 148 6.04 -5.03 11.51
CA ILE A 148 7.07 -4.10 11.95
C ILE A 148 8.35 -4.83 12.38
N PRO A 149 8.29 -5.85 13.28
CA PRO A 149 9.48 -6.61 13.62
C PRO A 149 10.08 -7.37 12.43
N TYR A 150 9.23 -7.93 11.55
CA TYR A 150 9.71 -8.62 10.35
C TYR A 150 10.58 -7.72 9.48
N THR A 151 10.10 -6.52 9.15
CA THR A 151 10.87 -5.57 8.33
C THR A 151 12.14 -5.11 9.02
N SER A 152 12.10 -4.91 10.35
CA SER A 152 13.24 -4.50 11.18
C SER A 152 14.30 -5.61 11.33
N MET A 153 13.93 -6.88 11.15
CA MET A 153 14.84 -8.02 11.24
C MET A 153 15.77 -8.14 10.02
N LEU A 154 15.40 -7.59 8.86
CA LEU A 154 16.14 -7.76 7.60
C LEU A 154 17.63 -7.40 7.69
N PRO A 155 18.07 -6.29 8.31
CA PRO A 155 19.48 -5.96 8.43
C PRO A 155 20.30 -6.99 9.22
N SER A 156 19.66 -7.66 10.19
CA SER A 156 20.31 -8.70 11.00
C SER A 156 20.45 -10.03 10.26
N VAL A 157 19.49 -10.36 9.39
CA VAL A 157 19.49 -11.60 8.61
C VAL A 157 20.30 -11.47 7.32
N ALA A 158 20.30 -10.28 6.72
CA ALA A 158 21.00 -9.95 5.48
C ALA A 158 21.94 -8.74 5.71
N PRO A 159 23.15 -8.95 6.28
CA PRO A 159 24.02 -7.85 6.71
C PRO A 159 24.62 -7.07 5.55
N THR A 160 24.86 -7.68 4.37
CA THR A 160 25.46 -7.00 3.21
C THR A 160 24.40 -6.37 2.30
N TYR A 161 24.77 -5.28 1.63
CA TYR A 161 23.88 -4.60 0.68
C TYR A 161 23.35 -5.54 -0.41
N PHE A 162 24.24 -6.37 -0.98
CA PHE A 162 23.91 -7.29 -2.03
C PHE A 162 22.93 -8.38 -1.56
N LEU A 163 23.18 -8.97 -0.39
CA LEU A 163 22.30 -9.97 0.21
C LEU A 163 20.90 -9.38 0.53
N ARG A 164 20.82 -8.14 1.01
CA ARG A 164 19.55 -7.44 1.22
C ARG A 164 18.75 -7.30 -0.07
N THR A 165 19.43 -6.94 -1.17
CA THR A 165 18.78 -6.81 -2.49
C THR A 165 18.19 -8.15 -2.94
N GLN A 166 18.93 -9.25 -2.78
CA GLN A 166 18.44 -10.60 -3.10
C GLN A 166 17.23 -10.99 -2.25
N TYR A 167 17.31 -10.77 -0.92
CA TYR A 167 16.18 -11.04 -0.02
C TYR A 167 14.95 -10.21 -0.39
N LYS A 168 15.12 -8.93 -0.73
CA LYS A 168 14.01 -8.09 -1.20
C LYS A 168 13.42 -8.56 -2.53
N THR A 169 14.21 -9.06 -3.45
CA THR A 169 13.71 -9.65 -4.71
C THR A 169 12.84 -10.88 -4.42
N VAL A 170 13.31 -11.79 -3.56
CA VAL A 170 12.55 -12.98 -3.16
C VAL A 170 11.30 -12.60 -2.37
N GLU A 171 11.41 -11.61 -1.47
CA GLU A 171 10.28 -11.04 -0.72
C GLU A 171 9.17 -10.54 -1.65
N TYR A 172 9.53 -9.84 -2.72
CA TYR A 172 8.55 -9.34 -3.70
C TYR A 172 7.80 -10.49 -4.39
N ILE A 173 8.52 -11.56 -4.75
CA ILE A 173 7.91 -12.77 -5.32
C ILE A 173 6.96 -13.43 -4.32
N MET A 174 7.38 -13.60 -3.06
CA MET A 174 6.56 -14.21 -2.02
C MET A 174 5.31 -13.38 -1.68
N ASN A 175 5.42 -12.06 -1.68
CA ASN A 175 4.27 -11.15 -1.58
C ASN A 175 3.27 -11.40 -2.73
N SER A 176 3.76 -11.50 -3.96
CA SER A 176 2.91 -11.75 -5.14
C SER A 176 2.24 -13.13 -5.07
N VAL A 177 2.96 -14.16 -4.63
CA VAL A 177 2.39 -15.49 -4.38
C VAL A 177 1.25 -15.42 -3.36
N GLY A 178 1.44 -14.68 -2.26
CA GLY A 178 0.41 -14.45 -1.25
C GLY A 178 -0.82 -13.76 -1.83
N GLN A 179 -0.64 -12.68 -2.59
CA GLN A 179 -1.72 -11.93 -3.22
C GLN A 179 -2.52 -12.77 -4.21
N VAL A 180 -1.82 -13.42 -5.15
CA VAL A 180 -2.47 -14.22 -6.20
C VAL A 180 -3.19 -15.42 -5.61
N SER A 181 -2.56 -16.17 -4.70
CA SER A 181 -3.18 -17.37 -4.10
C SER A 181 -4.43 -17.02 -3.31
N SER A 182 -4.39 -15.97 -2.48
CA SER A 182 -5.52 -15.55 -1.66
C SER A 182 -6.67 -14.97 -2.51
N TYR A 183 -6.36 -14.19 -3.55
CA TYR A 183 -7.37 -13.66 -4.47
C TYR A 183 -8.06 -14.76 -5.28
N LEU A 184 -7.26 -15.66 -5.89
CA LEU A 184 -7.81 -16.78 -6.66
C LEU A 184 -8.66 -17.70 -5.80
N PHE A 185 -8.20 -18.05 -4.59
CA PHE A 185 -8.98 -18.88 -3.68
C PHE A 185 -10.30 -18.22 -3.33
N THR A 186 -10.30 -16.95 -2.94
CA THR A 186 -11.52 -16.19 -2.62
C THR A 186 -12.48 -16.17 -3.82
N SER A 187 -11.96 -15.88 -5.00
CA SER A 187 -12.73 -15.82 -6.24
C SER A 187 -13.35 -17.17 -6.62
N LEU A 188 -12.61 -18.27 -6.45
CA LEU A 188 -13.09 -19.63 -6.69
C LEU A 188 -14.22 -20.02 -5.72
N VAL A 189 -14.08 -19.70 -4.43
CA VAL A 189 -15.13 -19.97 -3.44
C VAL A 189 -16.40 -19.20 -3.77
N LEU A 190 -16.29 -17.91 -4.10
CA LEU A 190 -17.45 -17.07 -4.45
C LEU A 190 -18.15 -17.52 -5.74
N SER A 191 -17.41 -18.13 -6.67
CA SER A 191 -17.94 -18.70 -7.92
C SER A 191 -18.39 -20.17 -7.81
N ASN A 192 -18.52 -20.72 -6.58
CA ASN A 192 -18.83 -22.14 -6.34
C ASN A 192 -17.80 -23.10 -7.00
N PHE A 193 -16.53 -22.74 -6.96
CA PHE A 193 -15.40 -23.50 -7.56
C PHE A 193 -15.51 -23.70 -9.07
N ASN A 194 -16.26 -22.84 -9.76
CA ASN A 194 -16.43 -22.90 -11.21
C ASN A 194 -15.67 -21.74 -11.89
N ILE A 195 -14.62 -22.06 -12.63
CA ILE A 195 -13.76 -21.07 -13.31
C ILE A 195 -14.58 -20.28 -14.37
N LYS A 196 -15.49 -20.92 -15.07
CA LYS A 196 -16.33 -20.22 -16.06
C LYS A 196 -17.22 -19.18 -15.36
N THR A 197 -17.88 -19.57 -14.28
CA THR A 197 -18.69 -18.66 -13.44
C THR A 197 -17.84 -17.54 -12.86
N MET A 198 -16.63 -17.85 -12.38
CA MET A 198 -15.69 -16.85 -11.87
C MET A 198 -15.35 -15.75 -12.88
N LEU A 199 -15.21 -16.11 -14.17
CA LEU A 199 -14.75 -15.18 -15.20
C LEU A 199 -15.89 -14.45 -15.92
N SER A 200 -17.10 -15.04 -15.99
CA SER A 200 -18.17 -14.52 -16.86
C SER A 200 -19.57 -14.46 -16.26
N ALA A 201 -19.75 -15.00 -15.06
CA ALA A 201 -21.08 -15.15 -14.48
C ALA A 201 -21.06 -15.08 -12.93
N LEU A 202 -20.18 -14.26 -12.36
CA LEU A 202 -20.10 -14.11 -10.90
C LEU A 202 -21.46 -13.60 -10.36
N PRO A 203 -22.11 -14.35 -9.46
CA PRO A 203 -23.38 -13.94 -8.89
C PRO A 203 -23.21 -12.71 -7.99
N ASP A 204 -24.26 -11.91 -7.90
CA ASP A 204 -24.31 -10.81 -6.94
C ASP A 204 -24.19 -11.33 -5.50
N PRO A 205 -23.35 -10.71 -4.66
CA PRO A 205 -23.27 -11.07 -3.26
C PRO A 205 -24.61 -10.90 -2.54
N SER A 206 -24.98 -11.90 -1.75
CA SER A 206 -26.25 -11.94 -1.02
C SER A 206 -26.04 -12.47 0.42
N PRO A 207 -26.98 -12.30 1.33
CA PRO A 207 -26.91 -12.90 2.68
C PRO A 207 -26.77 -14.44 2.67
N ALA A 208 -27.20 -15.12 1.60
CA ALA A 208 -27.04 -16.57 1.43
C ALA A 208 -25.56 -16.98 1.26
N ASP A 209 -24.70 -16.06 0.81
CA ASP A 209 -23.27 -16.32 0.58
C ASP A 209 -22.41 -16.25 1.86
N ARG A 210 -23.00 -15.97 3.02
CA ARG A 210 -22.29 -15.87 4.31
C ARG A 210 -21.36 -17.07 4.56
N ASN A 211 -21.83 -18.28 4.31
CA ASN A 211 -21.03 -19.49 4.49
C ASN A 211 -19.82 -19.58 3.56
N LYS A 212 -19.91 -19.00 2.35
CA LYS A 212 -18.76 -18.91 1.42
C LYS A 212 -17.69 -17.97 1.99
N TYR A 213 -18.09 -16.80 2.49
CA TYR A 213 -17.15 -15.86 3.11
C TYR A 213 -16.54 -16.42 4.40
N MET A 214 -17.32 -17.15 5.21
CA MET A 214 -16.80 -17.87 6.37
C MET A 214 -15.74 -18.90 5.96
N LEU A 215 -15.98 -19.68 4.90
CA LEU A 215 -15.00 -20.63 4.35
C LEU A 215 -13.71 -19.94 3.92
N VAL A 216 -13.84 -18.79 3.23
CA VAL A 216 -12.67 -17.94 2.88
C VAL A 216 -11.90 -17.53 4.14
N GLY A 217 -12.62 -17.08 5.17
CA GLY A 217 -12.03 -16.69 6.45
C GLY A 217 -11.26 -17.83 7.13
N ILE A 218 -11.84 -19.02 7.21
CA ILE A 218 -11.20 -20.20 7.84
C ILE A 218 -9.94 -20.61 7.08
N VAL A 219 -10.08 -20.85 5.76
CA VAL A 219 -8.98 -21.40 4.95
C VAL A 219 -7.81 -20.42 4.87
N LEU A 220 -8.09 -19.12 4.63
CA LEU A 220 -7.04 -18.13 4.57
C LEU A 220 -6.42 -17.82 5.94
N ALA A 221 -7.17 -17.90 7.04
CA ALA A 221 -6.60 -17.80 8.38
C ALA A 221 -5.55 -18.90 8.64
N VAL A 222 -5.85 -20.15 8.24
CA VAL A 222 -4.92 -21.28 8.32
C VAL A 222 -3.76 -21.09 7.33
N TRP A 223 -4.04 -20.67 6.12
CA TRP A 223 -3.03 -20.41 5.08
C TRP A 223 -1.99 -19.37 5.54
N PHE A 224 -2.40 -18.29 6.18
CA PHE A 224 -1.50 -17.25 6.65
C PHE A 224 -0.82 -17.53 7.99
N PHE A 225 -1.34 -18.47 8.78
CA PHE A 225 -0.71 -18.89 10.02
C PHE A 225 0.65 -19.55 9.78
N TRP A 226 0.70 -20.48 8.80
CA TRP A 226 1.88 -21.31 8.53
C TRP A 226 3.12 -20.52 8.12
N PRO A 227 3.08 -19.54 7.21
CA PRO A 227 4.25 -18.76 6.81
C PRO A 227 4.94 -18.04 7.97
N LEU A 228 4.19 -17.53 8.94
CA LEU A 228 4.76 -16.89 10.13
C LEU A 228 5.54 -17.90 11.00
N ILE A 229 4.95 -19.05 11.24
CA ILE A 229 5.59 -20.13 12.01
C ILE A 229 6.84 -20.65 11.28
N HIS A 230 6.75 -20.81 9.95
CA HIS A 230 7.88 -21.25 9.13
C HIS A 230 9.04 -20.24 9.20
N CYS A 231 8.76 -18.95 8.99
CA CYS A 231 9.76 -17.90 9.11
C CYS A 231 10.40 -17.89 10.52
N TYR A 232 9.59 -17.95 11.59
CA TYR A 232 10.08 -18.03 12.97
C TYR A 232 11.02 -19.23 13.18
N ARG A 233 10.67 -20.43 12.69
CA ARG A 233 11.46 -21.64 12.93
C ARG A 233 12.77 -21.68 12.15
N HIS A 234 12.80 -21.19 10.92
CA HIS A 234 13.91 -21.38 9.99
C HIS A 234 14.75 -20.12 9.78
N THR A 235 14.47 -19.02 10.48
CA THR A 235 15.29 -17.81 10.45
C THR A 235 15.97 -17.63 11.82
N SER A 236 17.22 -17.19 11.83
CA SER A 236 17.96 -16.87 13.06
C SER A 236 18.22 -15.37 13.15
N GLU A 237 18.11 -14.82 14.35
CA GLU A 237 18.45 -13.44 14.68
C GLU A 237 19.45 -13.45 15.85
N PRO A 238 20.49 -12.62 15.85
CA PRO A 238 21.44 -12.53 16.97
C PRO A 238 20.75 -12.18 18.29
N SER A 239 21.28 -12.69 19.41
CA SER A 239 20.77 -12.35 20.73
C SER A 239 20.82 -10.85 20.98
N SER A 240 19.76 -10.30 21.52
CA SER A 240 19.65 -8.87 21.87
C SER A 240 19.93 -8.57 23.36
N LEU A 241 20.38 -9.57 24.12
CA LEU A 241 20.77 -9.37 25.51
C LEU A 241 21.96 -8.41 25.58
N GLY A 242 21.86 -7.35 26.41
CA GLY A 242 22.91 -6.36 26.56
C GLY A 242 22.92 -5.22 25.53
N ALA A 243 22.04 -5.23 24.52
CA ALA A 243 21.96 -4.10 23.58
C ALA A 243 21.50 -2.81 24.26
N TYR A 244 22.11 -1.67 23.92
CA TYR A 244 21.73 -0.34 24.44
C TYR A 244 20.46 0.17 23.75
N ASN A 245 19.60 0.87 24.48
CA ASN A 245 18.42 1.53 23.93
C ASN A 245 18.50 3.03 24.17
N GLU A 246 18.37 3.80 23.10
CA GLU A 246 18.19 5.24 23.21
C GLU A 246 16.82 5.59 23.80
N PRO A 247 16.70 6.69 24.58
CA PRO A 247 15.42 7.15 25.09
C PRO A 247 14.54 7.63 23.93
N PHE A 248 13.28 7.14 23.89
CA PHE A 248 12.29 7.61 22.92
C PHE A 248 11.57 8.84 23.44
N SER A 249 11.37 9.83 22.56
CA SER A 249 10.55 11.01 22.83
C SER A 249 9.58 11.28 21.67
N MET A 250 8.27 11.27 21.95
CA MET A 250 7.23 11.66 20.98
C MET A 250 7.44 13.10 20.50
N ARG A 251 7.90 14.00 21.38
CA ARG A 251 8.21 15.39 21.02
C ARG A 251 9.33 15.48 19.99
N TYR A 252 10.36 14.63 20.15
CA TYR A 252 11.46 14.51 19.18
C TYR A 252 10.93 14.06 17.82
N LEU A 253 10.12 13.00 17.76
CA LEU A 253 9.53 12.50 16.52
C LEU A 253 8.66 13.56 15.80
N MET A 254 7.85 14.29 16.55
CA MET A 254 7.03 15.39 15.99
C MET A 254 7.87 16.53 15.43
N ASN A 255 8.99 16.86 16.07
CA ASN A 255 9.93 17.86 15.57
C ASN A 255 10.64 17.38 14.29
N GLU A 256 11.03 16.10 14.24
CA GLU A 256 11.60 15.48 13.04
C GLU A 256 10.61 15.55 11.85
N TYR A 257 9.33 15.26 12.08
CA TYR A 257 8.30 15.38 11.05
C TYR A 257 8.13 16.83 10.55
N LYS A 258 8.11 17.81 11.44
CA LYS A 258 8.05 19.24 11.05
C LYS A 258 9.25 19.64 10.18
N LEU A 259 10.44 19.15 10.54
CA LEU A 259 11.66 19.44 9.81
C LEU A 259 11.67 18.79 8.42
N VAL A 260 11.19 17.55 8.27
CA VAL A 260 11.03 16.89 6.96
C VAL A 260 10.06 17.69 6.07
N PHE A 261 8.96 18.20 6.65
CA PHE A 261 7.98 19.02 5.91
C PHE A 261 8.51 20.39 5.49
N SER A 262 9.52 20.92 6.13
CA SER A 262 10.16 22.18 5.71
C SER A 262 10.85 22.06 4.35
N ASN A 263 11.30 20.86 3.97
CA ASN A 263 11.94 20.58 2.69
C ASN A 263 10.92 20.59 1.53
N ARG A 264 11.15 21.44 0.51
CA ARG A 264 10.27 21.55 -0.67
C ARG A 264 10.22 20.26 -1.48
N SER A 265 11.35 19.58 -1.67
CA SER A 265 11.41 18.30 -2.40
C SER A 265 10.55 17.25 -1.73
N PHE A 266 10.54 17.21 -0.39
CA PHE A 266 9.68 16.31 0.38
C PHE A 266 8.20 16.66 0.19
N ARG A 267 7.82 17.93 0.27
CA ARG A 267 6.41 18.35 0.05
C ARG A 267 5.91 17.98 -1.33
N GLN A 268 6.75 18.14 -2.38
CA GLN A 268 6.39 17.71 -3.75
C GLN A 268 6.24 16.20 -3.87
N TYR A 269 7.18 15.44 -3.34
CA TYR A 269 7.11 13.97 -3.24
C TYR A 269 5.87 13.52 -2.49
N PHE A 270 5.60 14.15 -1.35
CA PHE A 270 4.44 13.84 -0.52
C PHE A 270 3.13 14.09 -1.27
N ALA A 271 3.01 15.21 -1.96
CA ALA A 271 1.82 15.51 -2.78
C ALA A 271 1.62 14.48 -3.89
N ILE A 272 2.70 14.08 -4.60
CA ILE A 272 2.64 13.04 -5.64
C ILE A 272 2.10 11.74 -5.03
N SER A 273 2.71 11.27 -3.95
CA SER A 273 2.38 9.99 -3.32
C SER A 273 1.00 10.01 -2.67
N LEU A 274 0.61 11.11 -2.01
CA LEU A 274 -0.67 11.29 -1.35
C LEU A 274 -1.82 11.19 -2.35
N PHE A 275 -1.81 12.04 -3.36
CA PHE A 275 -2.91 12.12 -4.32
C PHE A 275 -2.96 10.93 -5.27
N TYR A 276 -1.82 10.30 -5.57
CA TYR A 276 -1.77 9.02 -6.25
C TYR A 276 -2.45 7.92 -5.42
N THR A 277 -2.11 7.80 -4.14
CA THR A 277 -2.73 6.83 -3.23
C THR A 277 -4.22 7.08 -3.06
N LEU A 278 -4.64 8.34 -2.90
CA LEU A 278 -6.07 8.71 -2.85
C LEU A 278 -6.82 8.28 -4.10
N SER A 279 -6.29 8.57 -5.29
CA SER A 279 -6.91 8.17 -6.55
C SER A 279 -7.13 6.65 -6.59
N ARG A 280 -6.11 5.87 -6.20
CA ARG A 280 -6.21 4.40 -6.14
C ARG A 280 -7.28 3.93 -5.16
N GLN A 281 -7.34 4.52 -3.97
CA GLN A 281 -8.31 4.12 -2.95
C GLN A 281 -9.76 4.42 -3.35
N PHE A 282 -10.01 5.59 -3.93
CA PHE A 282 -11.32 5.90 -4.48
C PHE A 282 -11.72 4.91 -5.58
N TYR A 283 -10.82 4.59 -6.50
CA TYR A 283 -11.08 3.62 -7.55
C TYR A 283 -11.36 2.22 -6.99
N LEU A 284 -10.47 1.67 -6.17
CA LEU A 284 -10.61 0.31 -5.64
C LEU A 284 -11.87 0.12 -4.80
N ASN A 285 -12.14 1.07 -3.89
CA ASN A 285 -13.28 0.97 -2.99
C ASN A 285 -14.64 1.23 -3.66
N SER A 286 -14.65 1.92 -4.81
CA SER A 286 -15.91 2.26 -5.50
C SER A 286 -16.18 1.41 -6.74
N ASN A 287 -15.17 0.71 -7.28
CA ASN A 287 -15.27 -0.01 -8.54
C ASN A 287 -16.36 -1.10 -8.53
N ALA A 288 -16.47 -1.87 -7.47
CA ALA A 288 -17.48 -2.92 -7.34
C ALA A 288 -18.91 -2.35 -7.35
N TYR A 289 -19.14 -1.25 -6.64
CA TYR A 289 -20.42 -0.56 -6.61
C TYR A 289 -20.77 0.06 -7.96
N PHE A 290 -19.77 0.63 -8.63
CA PHE A 290 -19.91 1.18 -9.97
C PHE A 290 -20.28 0.07 -10.97
N MET A 291 -19.56 -1.04 -10.99
CA MET A 291 -19.82 -2.16 -11.90
C MET A 291 -21.18 -2.79 -11.64
N ARG A 292 -21.63 -2.86 -10.38
CA ARG A 292 -22.93 -3.41 -10.04
C ARG A 292 -24.08 -2.47 -10.39
N SER A 293 -24.05 -1.24 -9.88
CA SER A 293 -25.21 -0.35 -9.84
C SER A 293 -25.20 0.79 -10.86
N VAL A 294 -24.11 0.95 -11.63
CA VAL A 294 -24.05 1.90 -12.76
C VAL A 294 -23.93 1.16 -14.07
N ALA A 295 -22.97 0.24 -14.18
CA ALA A 295 -22.71 -0.50 -15.40
C ALA A 295 -23.60 -1.75 -15.56
N GLY A 296 -24.17 -2.29 -14.47
CA GLY A 296 -24.93 -3.55 -14.47
C GLY A 296 -24.08 -4.76 -14.90
N LYS A 297 -22.77 -4.75 -14.60
CA LYS A 297 -21.77 -5.72 -15.09
C LYS A 297 -20.94 -6.33 -13.95
N TYR A 298 -21.57 -6.59 -12.81
CA TYR A 298 -20.87 -7.19 -11.67
C TYR A 298 -20.38 -8.62 -11.98
N GLU A 299 -21.08 -9.33 -12.87
CA GLU A 299 -20.75 -10.71 -13.27
C GLU A 299 -19.32 -10.88 -13.82
N ILE A 300 -18.74 -9.82 -14.40
CA ILE A 300 -17.36 -9.83 -14.94
C ILE A 300 -16.35 -9.14 -14.02
N PHE A 301 -16.70 -8.79 -12.77
CA PHE A 301 -15.85 -8.04 -11.84
C PHE A 301 -14.47 -8.68 -11.64
N ILE A 302 -14.43 -10.02 -11.43
CA ILE A 302 -13.17 -10.74 -11.23
C ILE A 302 -12.32 -10.72 -12.51
N ALA A 303 -12.93 -10.96 -13.67
CA ALA A 303 -12.22 -10.92 -14.95
C ALA A 303 -11.61 -9.55 -15.22
N MET A 304 -12.33 -8.46 -14.93
CA MET A 304 -11.85 -7.10 -15.08
C MET A 304 -10.68 -6.80 -14.11
N ASN A 305 -10.72 -7.31 -12.88
CA ASN A 305 -9.61 -7.17 -11.93
C ASN A 305 -8.36 -7.95 -12.38
N MET A 306 -8.52 -9.13 -13.02
CA MET A 306 -7.40 -9.85 -13.61
C MET A 306 -6.77 -9.08 -14.78
N VAL A 307 -7.58 -8.54 -15.67
CA VAL A 307 -7.14 -7.67 -16.78
C VAL A 307 -6.40 -6.45 -16.23
N SER A 308 -6.91 -5.84 -15.17
CA SER A 308 -6.29 -4.72 -14.47
C SER A 308 -4.90 -5.07 -13.94
N GLY A 309 -4.77 -6.22 -13.27
CA GLY A 309 -3.49 -6.69 -12.72
C GLY A 309 -2.44 -6.95 -13.81
N VAL A 310 -2.84 -7.56 -14.91
CA VAL A 310 -1.94 -7.77 -16.07
C VAL A 310 -1.50 -6.44 -16.68
N ALA A 311 -2.43 -5.50 -16.86
CA ALA A 311 -2.12 -4.18 -17.41
C ALA A 311 -1.13 -3.40 -16.52
N GLU A 312 -1.31 -3.43 -15.20
CA GLU A 312 -0.41 -2.81 -14.22
C GLU A 312 0.99 -3.48 -14.25
N ALA A 313 1.04 -4.81 -14.30
CA ALA A 313 2.29 -5.56 -14.37
C ALA A 313 3.09 -5.25 -15.65
N LEU A 314 2.42 -5.15 -16.81
CA LEU A 314 3.04 -4.77 -18.08
C LEU A 314 3.56 -3.31 -18.07
N GLY A 315 2.98 -2.45 -17.26
CA GLY A 315 3.47 -1.09 -17.06
C GLY A 315 4.86 -1.02 -16.41
N THR A 316 5.22 -1.97 -15.55
CA THR A 316 6.49 -1.96 -14.82
C THR A 316 7.74 -1.99 -15.73
N PRO A 317 7.90 -2.94 -16.67
CA PRO A 317 9.04 -2.93 -17.58
C PRO A 317 9.07 -1.70 -18.50
N VAL A 318 7.91 -1.19 -18.92
CA VAL A 318 7.83 0.04 -19.71
C VAL A 318 8.33 1.23 -18.90
N ASN A 319 7.91 1.36 -17.64
CA ASN A 319 8.40 2.40 -16.74
C ASN A 319 9.91 2.34 -16.56
N TYR A 320 10.48 1.15 -16.37
CA TYR A 320 11.93 0.98 -16.25
C TYR A 320 12.67 1.49 -17.50
N MET A 321 12.20 1.12 -18.70
CA MET A 321 12.77 1.57 -19.96
C MET A 321 12.69 3.10 -20.13
N LEU A 322 11.55 3.69 -19.78
CA LEU A 322 11.33 5.15 -19.84
C LEU A 322 12.24 5.90 -18.86
N VAL A 323 12.38 5.41 -17.64
CA VAL A 323 13.27 6.02 -16.62
C VAL A 323 14.73 5.95 -17.05
N LYS A 324 15.19 4.81 -17.58
CA LYS A 324 16.56 4.65 -18.08
C LYS A 324 16.90 5.68 -19.16
N ASN A 325 15.99 5.95 -20.09
CA ASN A 325 16.24 6.76 -21.28
C ASN A 325 15.90 8.25 -21.10
N LYS A 326 14.86 8.58 -20.32
CA LYS A 326 14.29 9.94 -20.24
C LYS A 326 14.23 10.53 -18.81
N GLY A 327 14.63 9.75 -17.80
CA GLY A 327 14.64 10.18 -16.39
C GLY A 327 13.36 9.81 -15.62
N LYS A 328 13.46 9.91 -14.27
CA LYS A 328 12.50 9.33 -13.33
C LYS A 328 11.07 9.86 -13.47
N THR A 329 10.88 11.14 -13.76
CA THR A 329 9.53 11.76 -13.83
C THR A 329 8.84 11.55 -15.18
N PHE A 330 9.58 11.14 -16.22
CA PHE A 330 9.05 11.06 -17.58
C PHE A 330 7.96 9.98 -17.72
N CYS A 331 8.13 8.83 -17.05
CA CYS A 331 7.12 7.77 -17.08
C CYS A 331 5.77 8.25 -16.51
N GLY A 332 5.78 8.98 -15.39
CA GLY A 332 4.56 9.56 -14.84
C GLY A 332 3.91 10.60 -15.73
N LYS A 333 4.72 11.44 -16.42
CA LYS A 333 4.23 12.44 -17.37
C LYS A 333 3.60 11.82 -18.61
N LEU A 334 4.13 10.69 -19.08
CA LEU A 334 3.64 9.99 -20.27
C LEU A 334 2.43 9.10 -19.95
N LEU A 335 2.53 8.28 -18.91
CA LEU A 335 1.50 7.28 -18.59
C LEU A 335 0.36 7.86 -17.72
N GLY A 336 0.64 8.83 -16.86
CA GLY A 336 -0.37 9.45 -15.99
C GLY A 336 -1.62 9.97 -16.71
N PRO A 337 -1.53 10.62 -17.88
CA PRO A 337 -2.71 11.01 -18.64
C PRO A 337 -3.60 9.83 -19.05
N LEU A 338 -3.03 8.66 -19.36
CA LEU A 338 -3.80 7.45 -19.71
C LEU A 338 -4.69 7.00 -18.55
N MET A 339 -4.20 7.12 -17.31
CA MET A 339 -4.98 6.86 -16.11
C MET A 339 -6.25 7.72 -16.05
N ILE A 340 -6.13 9.02 -16.34
CA ILE A 340 -7.26 9.96 -16.35
C ILE A 340 -8.22 9.63 -17.48
N VAL A 341 -7.72 9.34 -18.69
CA VAL A 341 -8.54 8.95 -19.84
C VAL A 341 -9.31 7.67 -19.53
N GLY A 342 -8.66 6.65 -18.96
CA GLY A 342 -9.30 5.41 -18.54
C GLY A 342 -10.46 5.65 -17.58
N LEU A 343 -10.29 6.48 -16.55
CA LEU A 343 -11.38 6.82 -15.62
C LEU A 343 -12.52 7.56 -16.30
N LEU A 344 -12.22 8.53 -17.18
CA LEU A 344 -13.24 9.32 -17.87
C LEU A 344 -14.04 8.51 -18.88
N LEU A 345 -13.49 7.45 -19.47
CA LEU A 345 -14.24 6.54 -20.35
C LEU A 345 -15.43 5.89 -19.63
N ASN A 346 -15.32 5.61 -18.34
CA ASN A 346 -16.42 5.04 -17.55
C ASN A 346 -17.62 5.99 -17.43
N ARG A 347 -17.46 7.30 -17.71
CA ARG A 347 -18.58 8.25 -17.74
C ARG A 347 -19.57 7.95 -18.86
N THR A 348 -19.10 7.36 -19.94
CA THR A 348 -19.94 7.06 -21.13
C THR A 348 -20.90 5.89 -20.90
N ILE A 349 -20.73 5.15 -19.80
CA ILE A 349 -21.61 4.04 -19.43
C ILE A 349 -22.85 4.59 -18.73
N ASP A 350 -24.01 4.27 -19.28
CA ASP A 350 -25.31 4.60 -18.70
C ASP A 350 -26.29 3.40 -18.83
N GLN A 351 -27.53 3.60 -18.39
CA GLN A 351 -28.56 2.58 -18.41
C GLN A 351 -28.95 2.13 -19.83
N ASN A 352 -28.71 2.96 -20.85
CA ASN A 352 -29.02 2.69 -22.26
C ASN A 352 -27.83 2.05 -22.99
N THR A 353 -26.66 1.97 -22.35
CA THR A 353 -25.46 1.39 -22.96
C THR A 353 -25.65 -0.11 -23.16
N SER A 354 -25.49 -0.59 -24.40
CA SER A 354 -25.62 -2.02 -24.69
C SER A 354 -24.63 -2.85 -23.90
N ASN A 355 -25.01 -4.08 -23.56
CA ASN A 355 -24.17 -4.99 -22.75
C ASN A 355 -22.77 -5.18 -23.33
N THR A 356 -22.65 -5.33 -24.64
CA THR A 356 -21.35 -5.47 -25.32
C THR A 356 -20.54 -4.19 -25.23
N ALA A 357 -21.15 -3.02 -25.47
CA ALA A 357 -20.46 -1.74 -25.39
C ALA A 357 -19.95 -1.47 -23.95
N ALA A 358 -20.77 -1.71 -22.92
CA ALA A 358 -20.37 -1.55 -21.52
C ALA A 358 -19.16 -2.44 -21.17
N THR A 359 -19.18 -3.72 -21.58
CA THR A 359 -18.07 -4.65 -21.36
C THR A 359 -16.77 -4.18 -22.04
N VAL A 360 -16.86 -3.74 -23.30
CA VAL A 360 -15.70 -3.23 -24.04
C VAL A 360 -15.15 -1.94 -23.40
N ILE A 361 -16.03 -1.02 -23.04
CA ILE A 361 -15.62 0.24 -22.37
C ILE A 361 -14.94 -0.06 -21.04
N LEU A 362 -15.50 -0.96 -20.21
CA LEU A 362 -14.90 -1.37 -18.94
C LEU A 362 -13.51 -2.01 -19.14
N ALA A 363 -13.36 -2.88 -20.15
CA ALA A 363 -12.08 -3.52 -20.44
C ALA A 363 -11.02 -2.49 -20.88
N ILE A 364 -11.34 -1.61 -21.80
CA ILE A 364 -10.44 -0.55 -22.27
C ILE A 364 -10.11 0.41 -21.13
N SER A 365 -11.11 0.85 -20.37
CA SER A 365 -10.95 1.70 -19.19
C SER A 365 -10.02 1.07 -18.16
N SER A 366 -10.22 -0.22 -17.82
CA SER A 366 -9.40 -0.96 -16.87
C SER A 366 -7.93 -1.06 -17.32
N VAL A 367 -7.70 -1.35 -18.60
CA VAL A 367 -6.34 -1.39 -19.16
C VAL A 367 -5.68 -0.01 -19.10
N LEU A 368 -6.36 1.02 -19.63
CA LEU A 368 -5.79 2.38 -19.65
C LEU A 368 -5.53 2.93 -18.24
N TYR A 369 -6.48 2.70 -17.31
CA TYR A 369 -6.32 3.15 -15.94
C TYR A 369 -5.13 2.46 -15.25
N ASN A 370 -5.07 1.13 -15.25
CA ASN A 370 -4.05 0.41 -14.47
C ASN A 370 -2.66 0.47 -15.13
N PHE A 371 -2.59 0.42 -16.46
CA PHE A 371 -1.33 0.66 -17.17
C PHE A 371 -0.84 2.09 -16.95
N GLY A 372 -1.74 3.08 -17.06
CA GLY A 372 -1.45 4.48 -16.78
C GLY A 372 -1.08 4.74 -15.32
N PHE A 373 -1.76 4.06 -14.38
CA PHE A 373 -1.51 4.14 -12.95
C PHE A 373 -0.07 3.72 -12.57
N SER A 374 0.51 2.75 -13.28
CA SER A 374 1.87 2.28 -13.01
C SER A 374 2.92 3.39 -13.09
N GLY A 375 2.73 4.39 -13.97
CA GLY A 375 3.69 5.49 -14.17
C GLY A 375 3.87 6.40 -12.96
N PRO A 376 2.83 7.09 -12.46
CA PRO A 376 2.90 7.90 -11.25
C PRO A 376 3.36 7.14 -10.01
N GLY A 377 2.97 5.86 -9.85
CA GLY A 377 3.43 5.00 -8.77
C GLY A 377 4.94 4.77 -8.82
N PHE A 378 5.43 4.41 -10.02
CA PHE A 378 6.86 4.21 -10.24
C PHE A 378 7.67 5.49 -10.00
N VAL A 379 7.14 6.67 -10.34
CA VAL A 379 7.75 7.96 -9.99
C VAL A 379 7.86 8.11 -8.47
N GLY A 380 6.76 7.92 -7.74
CA GLY A 380 6.73 8.07 -6.28
C GLY A 380 7.79 7.21 -5.59
N ASP A 381 7.92 5.94 -5.98
CA ASP A 381 8.89 5.02 -5.36
C ASP A 381 10.34 5.35 -5.74
N ASN A 382 10.58 5.80 -6.99
CA ASN A 382 11.94 6.07 -7.48
C ASN A 382 12.50 7.43 -7.07
N ILE A 383 11.67 8.43 -6.77
CA ILE A 383 12.14 9.74 -6.28
C ILE A 383 12.34 9.78 -4.76
N GLN A 384 11.81 8.82 -4.02
CA GLN A 384 11.94 8.79 -2.55
C GLN A 384 13.41 8.82 -2.09
N PRO A 385 14.33 8.01 -2.64
CA PRO A 385 15.75 8.08 -2.27
C PRO A 385 16.38 9.45 -2.56
N ASP A 386 16.02 10.08 -3.69
CA ASP A 386 16.55 11.40 -4.05
C ASP A 386 16.10 12.49 -3.06
N VAL A 387 14.87 12.37 -2.57
CA VAL A 387 14.32 13.27 -1.54
C VAL A 387 15.01 13.06 -0.19
N ILE A 388 15.40 11.81 0.14
CA ILE A 388 16.19 11.51 1.35
C ILE A 388 17.57 12.13 1.24
N ASP A 389 18.23 12.06 0.08
CA ASP A 389 19.54 12.69 -0.14
C ASP A 389 19.44 14.22 -0.05
N ALA A 390 18.35 14.82 -0.56
CA ALA A 390 18.08 16.26 -0.42
C ALA A 390 17.79 16.65 1.04
N ASP A 391 17.13 15.80 1.81
CA ASP A 391 16.89 15.99 3.23
C ASP A 391 18.18 15.88 4.04
N GLU A 392 19.06 14.96 3.69
CA GLU A 392 20.40 14.84 4.27
C GLU A 392 21.24 16.11 4.05
N LEU A 393 21.16 16.70 2.84
CA LEU A 393 21.84 17.96 2.57
C LEU A 393 21.30 19.12 3.43
N VAL A 394 20.00 19.14 3.70
CA VAL A 394 19.37 20.17 4.56
C VAL A 394 19.73 20.00 6.02
N THR A 395 19.72 18.76 6.51
CA THR A 395 19.77 18.46 7.97
C THR A 395 21.11 17.98 8.47
N GLY A 396 21.99 17.53 7.58
CA GLY A 396 23.26 16.89 7.93
C GLY A 396 23.11 15.45 8.45
N ARG A 397 21.88 14.91 8.47
CA ARG A 397 21.58 13.58 9.00
C ARG A 397 20.81 12.75 7.98
N ARG A 398 21.16 11.48 7.84
CA ARG A 398 20.43 10.54 6.98
C ARG A 398 19.21 9.99 7.73
N ARG A 399 18.00 10.40 7.32
CA ARG A 399 16.74 10.14 8.03
C ARG A 399 15.77 9.26 7.23
N GLU A 400 16.27 8.18 6.62
CA GLU A 400 15.47 7.25 5.82
C GLU A 400 14.26 6.70 6.59
N GLY A 401 14.47 6.32 7.86
CA GLY A 401 13.44 5.80 8.73
C GLY A 401 12.31 6.81 9.00
N VAL A 402 12.66 8.08 9.25
CA VAL A 402 11.67 9.14 9.51
C VAL A 402 10.80 9.38 8.27
N VAL A 403 11.40 9.48 7.08
CA VAL A 403 10.70 9.66 5.80
C VAL A 403 9.79 8.47 5.51
N GLY A 404 10.27 7.25 5.70
CA GLY A 404 9.53 6.02 5.48
C GLY A 404 8.33 5.86 6.43
N THR A 405 8.55 6.09 7.73
CA THR A 405 7.50 6.04 8.76
C THR A 405 6.43 7.09 8.50
N PHE A 406 6.84 8.31 8.14
CA PHE A 406 5.92 9.39 7.79
C PHE A 406 5.04 9.01 6.58
N LYS A 407 5.65 8.49 5.50
CA LYS A 407 4.91 8.01 4.32
C LYS A 407 3.88 6.95 4.69
N SER A 408 4.27 5.96 5.49
CA SER A 408 3.39 4.87 5.93
C SER A 408 2.22 5.37 6.77
N LEU A 409 2.50 6.20 7.77
CA LEU A 409 1.50 6.82 8.65
C LEU A 409 0.45 7.58 7.84
N PHE A 410 0.90 8.47 6.96
CA PHE A 410 -0.01 9.27 6.14
C PHE A 410 -0.77 8.45 5.12
N SER A 411 -0.13 7.47 4.46
CA SER A 411 -0.80 6.60 3.51
C SER A 411 -1.97 5.86 4.15
N LYS A 412 -1.76 5.25 5.33
CA LYS A 412 -2.81 4.56 6.09
C LYS A 412 -3.94 5.49 6.53
N THR A 413 -3.59 6.65 7.08
CA THR A 413 -4.56 7.66 7.53
C THR A 413 -5.43 8.14 6.37
N VAL A 414 -4.81 8.51 5.26
CA VAL A 414 -5.50 9.03 4.07
C VAL A 414 -6.38 7.98 3.40
N THR A 415 -5.91 6.74 3.33
CA THR A 415 -6.71 5.60 2.86
C THR A 415 -7.99 5.42 3.68
N SER A 416 -7.87 5.56 5.00
CA SER A 416 -9.00 5.43 5.92
C SER A 416 -9.98 6.60 5.80
N PHE A 417 -9.49 7.82 5.61
CA PHE A 417 -10.32 8.98 5.30
C PHE A 417 -11.04 8.84 3.96
N ALA A 418 -10.38 8.32 2.92
CA ALA A 418 -11.02 8.07 1.64
C ALA A 418 -12.18 7.07 1.76
N SER A 419 -11.98 5.97 2.50
CA SER A 419 -13.03 4.98 2.76
C SER A 419 -14.22 5.57 3.53
N TYR A 420 -13.94 6.40 4.55
CA TYR A 420 -14.99 7.11 5.28
C TYR A 420 -15.76 8.10 4.39
N PHE A 421 -15.04 8.87 3.57
CA PHE A 421 -15.64 9.81 2.64
C PHE A 421 -16.56 9.10 1.63
N ILE A 422 -16.12 7.99 1.06
CA ILE A 422 -16.93 7.18 0.13
C ILE A 422 -18.21 6.73 0.82
N GLY A 423 -18.09 6.10 2.00
CA GLY A 423 -19.24 5.64 2.76
C GLY A 423 -20.24 6.76 3.06
N LYS A 424 -19.75 7.88 3.57
CA LYS A 424 -20.60 9.03 3.92
C LYS A 424 -21.25 9.68 2.69
N SER A 425 -20.51 9.78 1.58
CA SER A 425 -21.06 10.34 0.35
C SER A 425 -22.16 9.46 -0.22
N LEU A 426 -22.00 8.15 -0.22
CA LEU A 426 -23.03 7.20 -0.71
C LEU A 426 -24.31 7.30 0.12
N ASP A 427 -24.21 7.42 1.45
CA ASP A 427 -25.37 7.66 2.32
C ASP A 427 -26.08 8.99 1.98
N ILE A 428 -25.32 10.09 1.81
CA ILE A 428 -25.86 11.42 1.48
C ILE A 428 -26.58 11.41 0.12
N PHE A 429 -26.04 10.65 -0.85
CA PHE A 429 -26.63 10.51 -2.17
C PHE A 429 -27.75 9.45 -2.22
N GLY A 430 -28.04 8.78 -1.10
CA GLY A 430 -29.17 7.84 -0.98
C GLY A 430 -28.93 6.54 -1.76
N TYR A 431 -27.72 5.99 -1.69
CA TYR A 431 -27.44 4.67 -2.27
C TYR A 431 -27.96 3.56 -1.36
N HIS A 432 -28.83 2.70 -1.90
CA HIS A 432 -29.42 1.57 -1.19
C HIS A 432 -28.90 0.24 -1.72
N SER A 433 -28.47 -0.63 -0.78
CA SER A 433 -27.94 -1.98 -1.11
C SER A 433 -28.97 -2.92 -1.68
N ASP A 434 -30.26 -2.69 -1.35
CA ASP A 434 -31.38 -3.57 -1.74
C ASP A 434 -31.81 -3.37 -3.20
N MET A 435 -31.33 -2.31 -3.83
CA MET A 435 -31.57 -1.95 -5.21
C MET A 435 -30.30 -2.15 -6.06
N PRO A 436 -29.95 -3.39 -6.44
CA PRO A 436 -28.67 -3.65 -7.12
C PRO A 436 -28.65 -3.19 -8.58
N SER A 437 -29.80 -3.21 -9.24
CA SER A 437 -29.90 -2.86 -10.66
C SER A 437 -29.72 -1.35 -10.90
N PRO A 438 -29.04 -0.94 -11.99
CA PRO A 438 -28.96 0.48 -12.37
C PRO A 438 -30.33 1.15 -12.52
N ALA A 439 -31.35 0.41 -12.99
CA ALA A 439 -32.70 0.92 -13.19
C ALA A 439 -33.42 1.26 -11.87
N ASP A 440 -33.06 0.60 -10.79
CA ASP A 440 -33.68 0.79 -9.46
C ASP A 440 -33.07 1.94 -8.68
N GLN A 441 -31.91 2.44 -9.12
CA GLN A 441 -31.18 3.52 -8.44
C GLN A 441 -31.70 4.90 -8.88
N THR A 442 -31.78 5.83 -7.92
CA THR A 442 -32.12 7.21 -8.23
C THR A 442 -30.99 7.91 -9.01
N ALA A 443 -31.31 8.92 -9.81
CA ALA A 443 -30.30 9.72 -10.51
C ALA A 443 -29.28 10.34 -9.55
N LYS A 444 -29.72 10.72 -8.34
CA LYS A 444 -28.85 11.25 -7.26
C LYS A 444 -27.87 10.19 -6.77
N SER A 445 -28.33 8.96 -6.55
CA SER A 445 -27.52 7.83 -6.13
C SER A 445 -26.48 7.46 -7.21
N LEU A 446 -26.89 7.38 -8.48
CA LEU A 446 -25.99 7.14 -9.62
C LEU A 446 -24.91 8.22 -9.75
N PHE A 447 -25.27 9.50 -9.50
CA PHE A 447 -24.27 10.58 -9.45
C PHE A 447 -23.27 10.39 -8.32
N GLY A 448 -23.70 10.01 -7.10
CA GLY A 448 -22.84 9.72 -5.96
C GLY A 448 -21.85 8.58 -6.24
N LEU A 449 -22.31 7.52 -6.93
CA LEU A 449 -21.45 6.43 -7.37
C LEU A 449 -20.39 6.90 -8.39
N ARG A 450 -20.81 7.68 -9.39
CA ARG A 450 -19.88 8.27 -10.38
C ARG A 450 -18.91 9.27 -9.75
N LEU A 451 -19.35 10.02 -8.75
CA LEU A 451 -18.50 10.94 -7.99
C LEU A 451 -17.32 10.20 -7.39
N ASN A 452 -17.60 9.08 -6.70
CA ASN A 452 -16.57 8.31 -6.02
C ASN A 452 -15.72 7.44 -6.97
N ALA A 453 -16.32 6.86 -8.02
CA ALA A 453 -15.62 5.95 -8.91
C ALA A 453 -14.89 6.63 -10.08
N ILE A 454 -15.28 7.85 -10.44
CA ILE A 454 -14.74 8.56 -11.60
C ILE A 454 -14.16 9.92 -11.20
N TYR A 455 -14.99 10.83 -10.68
CA TYR A 455 -14.59 12.24 -10.54
C TYR A 455 -13.55 12.46 -9.45
N MET A 456 -13.73 11.85 -8.26
CA MET A 456 -12.73 11.97 -7.17
C MET A 456 -11.38 11.35 -7.56
N PRO A 457 -11.31 10.13 -8.13
CA PRO A 457 -10.05 9.59 -8.65
C PRO A 457 -9.41 10.49 -9.71
N VAL A 458 -10.19 11.07 -10.63
CA VAL A 458 -9.68 11.98 -11.68
C VAL A 458 -9.07 13.24 -11.07
N VAL A 459 -9.74 13.87 -10.11
CA VAL A 459 -9.22 15.07 -9.43
C VAL A 459 -7.91 14.74 -8.70
N CYS A 460 -7.89 13.64 -7.95
CA CYS A 460 -6.68 13.21 -7.25
C CYS A 460 -5.55 12.88 -8.22
N ALA A 461 -5.83 12.13 -9.30
CA ALA A 461 -4.86 11.84 -10.35
C ALA A 461 -4.30 13.12 -11.00
N GLY A 462 -5.17 14.09 -11.27
CA GLY A 462 -4.81 15.39 -11.83
C GLY A 462 -3.85 16.18 -10.92
N ILE A 463 -4.12 16.22 -9.61
CA ILE A 463 -3.23 16.90 -8.64
C ILE A 463 -1.88 16.17 -8.53
N SER A 464 -1.90 14.82 -8.49
CA SER A 464 -0.66 14.04 -8.50
C SER A 464 0.16 14.31 -9.76
N LEU A 465 -0.47 14.26 -10.93
CA LEU A 465 0.18 14.52 -12.22
C LEU A 465 0.72 15.95 -12.32
N PHE A 466 -0.06 16.94 -11.88
CA PHE A 466 0.41 18.33 -11.79
C PHE A 466 1.66 18.45 -10.91
N SER A 467 1.68 17.75 -9.78
CA SER A 467 2.85 17.72 -8.89
C SER A 467 4.07 17.06 -9.55
N ILE A 468 3.86 16.00 -10.36
CA ILE A 468 4.93 15.36 -11.17
C ILE A 468 5.49 16.34 -12.21
N PHE A 469 4.63 17.12 -12.90
CA PHE A 469 5.08 18.12 -13.87
C PHE A 469 5.90 19.25 -13.21
N ARG A 470 5.55 19.61 -11.97
CA ARG A 470 6.25 20.65 -11.19
C ARG A 470 7.45 20.16 -10.38
N TYR A 471 7.72 18.86 -10.39
CA TYR A 471 8.85 18.30 -9.65
C TYR A 471 10.16 18.84 -10.20
N ALA A 472 10.92 19.54 -9.33
CA ALA A 472 12.03 20.38 -9.74
C ALA A 472 13.36 19.63 -9.92
N MET A 473 13.55 18.49 -9.23
CA MET A 473 14.84 17.80 -9.19
C MET A 473 15.06 16.94 -10.45
N THR A 474 16.13 17.23 -11.19
CA THR A 474 16.61 16.42 -12.32
C THR A 474 17.73 15.48 -11.88
N LYS A 475 18.17 14.59 -12.78
CA LYS A 475 19.33 13.71 -12.53
C LYS A 475 20.59 14.49 -12.19
N LYS A 476 20.88 15.58 -12.92
CA LYS A 476 22.04 16.45 -12.67
C LYS A 476 21.96 17.12 -11.28
N ASP A 477 20.77 17.56 -10.89
CA ASP A 477 20.54 18.16 -9.58
C ASP A 477 20.79 17.14 -8.44
N HIS A 478 20.36 15.89 -8.62
CA HIS A 478 20.59 14.83 -7.64
C HIS A 478 22.08 14.49 -7.51
N GLU A 479 22.81 14.41 -8.63
CA GLU A 479 24.26 14.22 -8.64
C GLU A 479 24.98 15.36 -7.90
N LEU A 480 24.54 16.62 -8.14
CA LEU A 480 25.05 17.80 -7.44
C LEU A 480 24.80 17.73 -5.93
N ILE A 481 23.57 17.40 -5.51
CA ILE A 481 23.20 17.24 -4.09
C ILE A 481 24.10 16.20 -3.42
N ARG A 482 24.30 15.04 -4.05
CA ARG A 482 25.15 13.98 -3.52
C ARG A 482 26.61 14.40 -3.40
N ARG A 483 27.16 15.09 -4.40
CA ARG A 483 28.52 15.63 -4.37
C ARG A 483 28.70 16.56 -3.16
N ILE A 484 27.79 17.52 -3.00
CA ILE A 484 27.85 18.51 -1.93
C ILE A 484 27.67 17.87 -0.54
N ALA A 485 26.73 16.92 -0.40
CA ALA A 485 26.54 16.22 0.86
C ALA A 485 27.80 15.39 1.25
N ALA A 486 28.45 14.75 0.28
CA ALA A 486 29.67 14.00 0.50
C ALA A 486 30.85 14.92 0.91
N GLU A 487 31.07 16.02 0.18
CA GLU A 487 32.12 16.99 0.51
C GLU A 487 31.93 17.61 1.90
N ARG A 488 30.69 17.97 2.27
CA ARG A 488 30.38 18.49 3.61
C ARG A 488 30.62 17.47 4.72
N LYS A 489 30.36 16.19 4.47
CA LYS A 489 30.66 15.13 5.44
C LYS A 489 32.15 14.93 5.65
N GLU A 490 32.92 14.97 4.57
CA GLU A 490 34.35 14.70 4.60
C GLU A 490 35.15 15.89 5.14
N LYS A 491 34.86 17.11 4.64
CA LYS A 491 35.67 18.31 4.88
C LYS A 491 35.02 19.32 5.85
N GLY A 492 33.74 19.17 6.18
CA GLY A 492 32.95 20.15 6.93
C GLY A 492 32.49 21.37 6.12
N PHE A 493 33.00 21.58 4.92
CA PHE A 493 32.63 22.67 4.01
C PHE A 493 32.62 22.17 2.55
N VAL A 494 32.18 23.03 1.63
CA VAL A 494 32.14 22.72 0.19
C VAL A 494 33.13 23.62 -0.54
N GLU A 495 34.05 23.00 -1.27
CA GLU A 495 34.96 23.70 -2.16
C GLU A 495 34.31 23.93 -3.53
N ASN A 496 34.58 25.07 -4.15
CA ASN A 496 34.23 25.37 -5.55
C ASN A 496 32.74 25.22 -5.90
N ILE A 497 31.82 25.69 -5.04
CA ILE A 497 30.42 25.82 -5.39
C ILE A 497 30.13 27.16 -6.04
N THR A 498 29.47 27.15 -7.20
CA THR A 498 29.06 28.37 -7.90
C THR A 498 27.76 28.95 -7.31
N ASP A 499 27.53 30.23 -7.47
CA ASP A 499 26.30 30.88 -7.02
C ASP A 499 25.06 30.32 -7.75
N GLU A 500 25.22 29.92 -9.02
CA GLU A 500 24.15 29.24 -9.78
C GLU A 500 23.77 27.88 -9.12
N GLU A 501 24.75 27.11 -8.69
CA GLU A 501 24.53 25.84 -7.99
C GLU A 501 23.83 26.07 -6.64
N LYS A 502 24.20 27.10 -5.88
CA LYS A 502 23.53 27.47 -4.61
C LYS A 502 22.06 27.83 -4.87
N ILE A 503 21.79 28.73 -5.81
CA ILE A 503 20.44 29.14 -6.21
C ILE A 503 19.62 27.91 -6.63
N ARG A 504 20.24 27.00 -7.39
CA ARG A 504 19.58 25.78 -7.85
C ARG A 504 19.18 24.87 -6.68
N ILE A 505 20.06 24.69 -5.70
CA ILE A 505 19.80 23.89 -4.49
C ILE A 505 18.72 24.54 -3.63
N GLU A 506 18.78 25.86 -3.44
CA GLU A 506 17.75 26.61 -2.72
C GLU A 506 16.36 26.45 -3.37
N LYS A 507 16.30 26.46 -4.69
CA LYS A 507 15.06 26.22 -5.43
C LYS A 507 14.51 24.81 -5.21
N ILE A 508 15.37 23.80 -5.12
CA ILE A 508 15.01 22.39 -4.94
C ILE A 508 14.58 22.13 -3.50
N THR A 509 15.37 22.57 -2.53
CA THR A 509 15.12 22.31 -1.11
C THR A 509 14.10 23.27 -0.50
N GLY A 510 13.98 24.47 -1.06
CA GLY A 510 13.16 25.57 -0.52
C GLY A 510 13.77 26.24 0.70
N MET A 511 15.05 26.03 0.96
CA MET A 511 15.79 26.61 2.08
C MET A 511 16.98 27.42 1.57
N LYS A 512 17.34 28.48 2.28
CA LYS A 512 18.53 29.27 1.97
C LYS A 512 19.80 28.48 2.25
N TRP A 513 20.79 28.61 1.41
CA TRP A 513 22.08 27.90 1.51
C TRP A 513 22.70 27.99 2.90
N ASP A 514 22.72 29.19 3.51
CA ASP A 514 23.32 29.44 4.82
C ASP A 514 22.52 28.83 5.98
N SER A 515 21.26 28.43 5.73
CA SER A 515 20.41 27.77 6.74
C SER A 515 20.43 26.25 6.67
N MET A 516 21.12 25.67 5.69
CA MET A 516 21.24 24.22 5.55
C MET A 516 22.22 23.64 6.58
N TRP A 517 22.16 22.34 6.79
CA TRP A 517 22.97 21.61 7.77
C TRP A 517 22.53 21.84 9.24
N ILE A 518 21.23 21.96 9.43
CA ILE A 518 20.58 22.29 10.73
C ILE A 518 20.95 21.28 11.83
N GLY A 519 21.12 20.00 11.48
CA GLY A 519 21.44 18.94 12.43
C GLY A 519 22.80 19.11 13.12
N MET A 520 23.82 19.61 12.42
CA MET A 520 25.14 19.89 13.01
C MET A 520 25.16 21.15 13.87
N ARG A 521 24.35 22.15 13.52
CA ARG A 521 24.23 23.37 14.33
C ARG A 521 23.58 23.10 15.71
N GLY A 522 22.64 22.14 15.77
CA GLY A 522 22.00 21.73 17.04
C GLY A 522 22.96 21.02 18.02
N GLU A 523 23.94 20.27 17.52
CA GLU A 523 24.98 19.65 18.35
C GLU A 523 26.00 20.65 18.86
N ILE A 524 26.26 21.73 18.12
CA ILE A 524 27.10 22.85 18.55
C ILE A 524 26.37 23.70 19.58
N GLY A 525 25.06 23.90 19.45
CA GLY A 525 24.21 24.66 20.37
C GLY A 525 23.87 23.94 21.70
N ALA A 526 23.96 22.62 21.75
CA ALA A 526 23.72 21.84 22.96
C ALA A 526 24.98 21.69 23.83
N LYS A 527 26.12 22.25 23.38
CA LYS A 527 27.40 22.30 24.15
C LYS A 527 27.75 23.71 24.62
N VAL A 528 26.84 24.66 24.53
CA VAL A 528 26.98 26.00 25.12
C VAL A 528 25.94 26.20 26.21
#